data_c9070d5b0cd40d4a41645593d18f859e
#
_entry.id   c9070d5b0cd40d4a41645593d18f859e
#
_cell.length_a   1.000
_cell.length_b   1.000
_cell.length_c   1.000
_cell.angle_alpha   90.00
_cell.angle_beta   90.00
_cell.angle_gamma   90.00
#
_symmetry.space_group_name_H-M   'P 1'
#
loop_
_entity.id
_entity.type
_entity.pdbx_description
1 polymer ?
#
loop_
_entity_poly.entity_id
_entity_poly.type
_entity_poly.pdbx_seq_one_letter_code
_entity_poly.pdbx_strand_id
1 'polypeptide(L)'
;MMRGLRSLADQGMADRLLNPADAMAVAREKLNALHGHPVAPDTRVNWTELGGVRCAWVQVPGVDNASPCLLLCHGGAYIAAGGDGYLFYAEMLGRACGARVCLVDYRLAPENHYPAALDDLVDAYRGLVNEDAGEAPGRIAIIGDSCGGALAVATLLRIRDEDLPAPAVGVALGGWFDHETPSGDREADPIRDPFAHPDFTRARGLDYVGMGGDLRNPFVSPVYASLKDLPPLLLQVGDVDLTFGDAERLRARANADGVDTTFSVHPEMIHGFQGLASAGIPEAHAALAEVAAFISSRIR
;
A
#
# COMPACT_ATOMS: atom_id res chain seq x y z
N MET A 1 10.21 -1.47 23.62
CA MET A 1 9.98 -0.65 22.39
C MET A 1 8.60 0.01 22.43
N MET A 2 7.50 -0.71 22.68
CA MET A 2 6.13 -0.12 22.80
C MET A 2 6.02 0.97 23.87
N ARG A 3 6.70 0.84 25.03
CA ARG A 3 6.78 1.95 26.03
C ARG A 3 7.50 3.18 25.49
N GLY A 4 8.46 3.00 24.60
CA GLY A 4 9.19 4.12 23.95
C GLY A 4 8.33 4.85 22.91
N LEU A 5 7.52 4.12 22.14
CA LEU A 5 6.60 4.70 21.17
C LEU A 5 5.44 5.43 21.88
N ARG A 6 4.93 4.89 23.00
CA ARG A 6 3.98 5.62 23.86
C ARG A 6 4.60 6.89 24.45
N SER A 7 5.87 6.85 24.87
CA SER A 7 6.58 8.03 25.37
C SER A 7 6.74 9.13 24.32
N LEU A 8 6.87 8.78 23.05
CA LEU A 8 6.90 9.74 21.92
C LEU A 8 5.49 10.32 21.65
N ALA A 9 4.44 9.51 21.76
CA ALA A 9 3.06 9.96 21.63
C ALA A 9 2.65 10.89 22.79
N ASP A 10 3.14 10.66 24.02
CA ASP A 10 2.85 11.45 25.21
C ASP A 10 3.61 12.78 25.29
N GLN A 11 4.68 12.97 24.50
CA GLN A 11 5.54 14.17 24.55
C GLN A 11 5.07 15.36 23.72
N GLY A 12 3.86 15.31 23.19
CA GLY A 12 3.22 16.47 22.58
C GLY A 12 3.33 16.53 21.05
N MET A 13 2.30 17.01 20.44
CA MET A 13 2.04 17.06 18.99
C MET A 13 3.09 17.82 18.13
N ALA A 14 4.19 18.29 18.70
CA ALA A 14 5.24 19.01 17.96
C ALA A 14 6.15 18.08 17.14
N ASP A 15 6.22 16.79 17.45
CA ASP A 15 7.28 15.89 16.93
C ASP A 15 6.77 14.65 16.19
N ARG A 16 5.68 14.78 15.42
CA ARG A 16 5.32 13.72 14.47
C ARG A 16 6.38 13.61 13.39
N LEU A 17 6.66 12.37 12.97
CA LEU A 17 7.67 12.11 11.94
C LEU A 17 7.41 12.90 10.66
N LEU A 18 6.14 12.96 10.22
CA LEU A 18 5.70 13.67 9.03
C LEU A 18 4.73 14.80 9.41
N ASN A 19 5.06 16.00 9.00
CA ASN A 19 4.27 17.20 9.28
C ASN A 19 3.70 17.78 7.98
N PRO A 20 2.43 18.24 7.94
CA PRO A 20 1.86 18.90 6.76
C PRO A 20 2.62 20.16 6.33
N ALA A 21 3.34 20.81 7.25
CA ALA A 21 4.17 21.98 6.97
C ALA A 21 5.57 21.64 6.45
N ASP A 22 5.96 20.35 6.38
CA ASP A 22 7.24 19.96 5.80
C ASP A 22 7.31 20.37 4.33
N ALA A 23 8.41 21.02 3.95
CA ALA A 23 8.70 21.25 2.54
C ALA A 23 8.84 19.91 1.82
N MET A 24 8.47 19.86 0.53
CA MET A 24 8.47 18.62 -0.27
C MET A 24 9.80 17.84 -0.16
N ALA A 25 10.93 18.54 -0.24
CA ALA A 25 12.26 17.91 -0.13
C ALA A 25 12.47 17.25 1.24
N VAL A 26 12.02 17.89 2.33
CA VAL A 26 12.12 17.37 3.69
C VAL A 26 11.21 16.15 3.89
N ALA A 27 9.98 16.23 3.40
CA ALA A 27 9.04 15.10 3.46
C ALA A 27 9.60 13.87 2.69
N ARG A 28 10.15 14.08 1.50
CA ARG A 28 10.82 13.03 0.70
C ARG A 28 12.02 12.44 1.42
N GLU A 29 12.89 13.27 1.99
CA GLU A 29 14.06 12.81 2.73
C GLU A 29 13.66 11.90 3.90
N LYS A 30 12.69 12.33 4.71
CA LYS A 30 12.15 11.55 5.83
C LYS A 30 11.58 10.21 5.37
N LEU A 31 10.73 10.22 4.32
CA LEU A 31 10.12 9.01 3.78
C LEU A 31 11.17 8.05 3.20
N ASN A 32 12.14 8.56 2.43
CA ASN A 32 13.20 7.73 1.87
C ASN A 32 14.08 7.11 2.96
N ALA A 33 14.32 7.83 4.06
CA ALA A 33 15.09 7.31 5.19
C ALA A 33 14.39 6.15 5.91
N LEU A 34 13.06 6.09 5.86
CA LEU A 34 12.28 4.98 6.44
C LEU A 34 12.37 3.69 5.62
N HIS A 35 12.56 3.79 4.32
CA HIS A 35 12.41 2.67 3.39
C HIS A 35 13.73 2.20 2.76
N GLY A 36 14.74 3.03 2.69
CA GLY A 36 16.01 2.78 2.00
C GLY A 36 16.95 1.77 2.68
N HIS A 37 16.43 0.61 3.11
CA HIS A 37 17.23 -0.45 3.70
C HIS A 37 17.73 -1.43 2.63
N PRO A 38 18.96 -1.98 2.78
CA PRO A 38 19.47 -2.97 1.85
C PRO A 38 18.69 -4.29 1.97
N VAL A 39 18.51 -4.98 0.86
CA VAL A 39 18.02 -6.37 0.85
C VAL A 39 19.10 -7.33 1.32
N ALA A 40 18.70 -8.52 1.79
CA ALA A 40 19.64 -9.55 2.21
C ALA A 40 20.46 -10.07 1.00
N PRO A 41 21.72 -10.54 1.22
CA PRO A 41 22.61 -10.98 0.15
C PRO A 41 22.09 -12.20 -0.67
N ASP A 42 21.14 -12.95 -0.11
CA ASP A 42 20.52 -14.10 -0.74
C ASP A 42 19.26 -13.75 -1.56
N THR A 43 18.83 -12.49 -1.53
CA THR A 43 17.70 -11.99 -2.33
C THR A 43 18.17 -11.53 -3.70
N ARG A 44 17.49 -11.98 -4.75
CA ARG A 44 17.76 -11.58 -6.13
C ARG A 44 16.82 -10.45 -6.52
N VAL A 45 17.41 -9.37 -7.05
CA VAL A 45 16.68 -8.23 -7.62
C VAL A 45 17.02 -8.14 -9.10
N ASN A 46 15.99 -8.14 -9.93
CA ASN A 46 16.15 -7.99 -11.38
C ASN A 46 15.19 -6.93 -11.91
N TRP A 47 15.73 -5.84 -12.42
CA TRP A 47 14.95 -4.77 -13.03
C TRP A 47 14.56 -5.13 -14.46
N THR A 48 13.32 -4.85 -14.82
CA THR A 48 12.74 -5.11 -16.14
C THR A 48 11.71 -4.01 -16.48
N GLU A 49 11.12 -4.12 -17.66
CA GLU A 49 9.94 -3.34 -18.03
C GLU A 49 8.75 -4.28 -18.24
N LEU A 50 7.59 -3.91 -17.72
CA LEU A 50 6.32 -4.58 -17.94
C LEU A 50 5.31 -3.52 -18.40
N GLY A 51 4.71 -3.72 -19.58
CA GLY A 51 3.83 -2.74 -20.18
C GLY A 51 4.49 -1.37 -20.40
N GLY A 52 5.82 -1.32 -20.58
CA GLY A 52 6.59 -0.09 -20.69
C GLY A 52 6.91 0.62 -19.36
N VAL A 53 6.55 0.00 -18.22
CA VAL A 53 6.82 0.54 -16.88
C VAL A 53 7.97 -0.21 -16.23
N ARG A 54 8.90 0.53 -15.62
CA ARG A 54 10.03 -0.04 -14.89
C ARG A 54 9.54 -0.79 -13.67
N CYS A 55 9.93 -2.06 -13.52
CA CYS A 55 9.54 -2.94 -12.42
C CYS A 55 10.75 -3.71 -11.89
N ALA A 56 10.75 -4.03 -10.59
CA ALA A 56 11.75 -4.93 -10.01
C ALA A 56 11.12 -6.27 -9.61
N TRP A 57 11.65 -7.35 -10.17
CA TRP A 57 11.42 -8.68 -9.63
C TRP A 57 12.29 -8.90 -8.40
N VAL A 58 11.66 -9.10 -7.25
CA VAL A 58 12.34 -9.43 -6.00
C VAL A 58 12.01 -10.88 -5.66
N GLN A 59 13.05 -11.72 -5.65
CA GLN A 59 12.94 -13.16 -5.41
C GLN A 59 13.80 -13.56 -4.20
N VAL A 60 13.17 -14.18 -3.24
CA VAL A 60 13.82 -14.71 -2.03
C VAL A 60 14.13 -16.20 -2.21
N PRO A 61 15.03 -16.79 -1.39
CA PRO A 61 15.32 -18.22 -1.45
C PRO A 61 14.07 -19.10 -1.32
N GLY A 62 14.01 -20.17 -2.11
CA GLY A 62 12.89 -21.11 -2.12
C GLY A 62 11.67 -20.68 -2.95
N VAL A 63 11.72 -19.51 -3.55
CA VAL A 63 10.68 -18.98 -4.44
C VAL A 63 11.12 -19.12 -5.89
N ASP A 64 10.24 -19.64 -6.74
CA ASP A 64 10.45 -19.87 -8.17
C ASP A 64 9.28 -19.34 -9.03
N ASN A 65 9.30 -19.60 -10.33
CA ASN A 65 8.25 -19.18 -11.24
C ASN A 65 6.89 -19.85 -10.98
N ALA A 66 6.86 -20.95 -10.22
CA ALA A 66 5.64 -21.61 -9.80
C ALA A 66 5.04 -20.99 -8.52
N SER A 67 5.76 -20.11 -7.84
CA SER A 67 5.29 -19.43 -6.65
C SER A 67 4.29 -18.31 -7.00
N PRO A 68 3.39 -17.92 -6.08
CA PRO A 68 2.50 -16.77 -6.26
C PRO A 68 3.26 -15.49 -6.66
N CYS A 69 2.57 -14.59 -7.35
CA CYS A 69 3.10 -13.29 -7.73
C CYS A 69 2.38 -12.18 -6.94
N LEU A 70 3.13 -11.31 -6.29
CA LEU A 70 2.63 -10.09 -5.68
C LEU A 70 2.98 -8.90 -6.59
N LEU A 71 1.99 -8.22 -7.14
CA LEU A 71 2.20 -6.90 -7.74
C LEU A 71 2.12 -5.88 -6.62
N LEU A 72 3.25 -5.26 -6.30
CA LEU A 72 3.39 -4.34 -5.17
C LEU A 72 3.25 -2.88 -5.62
N CYS A 73 2.20 -2.24 -5.11
CA CYS A 73 1.98 -0.81 -5.15
C CYS A 73 2.63 -0.20 -3.90
N HIS A 74 3.80 0.39 -4.03
CA HIS A 74 4.56 0.85 -2.86
C HIS A 74 3.93 2.06 -2.17
N GLY A 75 4.19 2.21 -0.87
CA GLY A 75 3.89 3.40 -0.09
C GLY A 75 4.83 4.57 -0.40
N GLY A 76 4.85 5.59 0.48
CA GLY A 76 5.70 6.78 0.29
C GLY A 76 4.91 8.02 -0.08
N ALA A 77 3.63 8.07 0.31
CA ALA A 77 2.75 9.24 0.21
C ALA A 77 2.62 9.79 -1.22
N TYR A 78 2.73 8.96 -2.24
CA TYR A 78 2.80 9.28 -3.69
C TYR A 78 4.03 10.08 -4.13
N ILE A 79 4.88 10.53 -3.22
CA ILE A 79 5.96 11.50 -3.48
C ILE A 79 7.37 10.93 -3.32
N ALA A 80 7.51 9.74 -2.73
CA ALA A 80 8.80 9.19 -2.34
C ALA A 80 8.86 7.66 -2.43
N ALA A 81 10.01 7.09 -2.10
CA ALA A 81 10.26 5.66 -1.94
C ALA A 81 10.20 4.81 -3.23
N GLY A 82 10.20 5.43 -4.41
CA GLY A 82 10.35 4.73 -5.69
C GLY A 82 11.74 4.11 -5.87
N GLY A 83 11.92 3.35 -6.93
CA GLY A 83 13.17 2.70 -7.27
C GLY A 83 13.62 1.71 -6.19
N ASP A 84 14.87 1.82 -5.76
CA ASP A 84 15.48 0.92 -4.76
C ASP A 84 14.90 1.13 -3.35
N GLY A 85 14.14 2.21 -3.11
CA GLY A 85 13.63 2.55 -1.79
C GLY A 85 12.71 1.52 -1.17
N TYR A 86 11.99 0.73 -1.97
CA TYR A 86 11.03 -0.27 -1.48
C TYR A 86 11.47 -1.73 -1.65
N LEU A 87 12.67 -2.00 -2.11
CA LEU A 87 13.16 -3.36 -2.32
C LEU A 87 13.15 -4.19 -1.04
N PHE A 88 13.53 -3.58 0.10
CA PHE A 88 13.50 -4.23 1.39
C PHE A 88 12.09 -4.65 1.83
N TYR A 89 11.10 -3.77 1.60
CA TYR A 89 9.71 -4.09 1.91
C TYR A 89 9.16 -5.20 0.99
N ALA A 90 9.53 -5.16 -0.29
CA ALA A 90 9.22 -6.22 -1.25
C ALA A 90 9.84 -7.57 -0.83
N GLU A 91 11.10 -7.58 -0.39
CA GLU A 91 11.76 -8.76 0.18
C GLU A 91 10.99 -9.31 1.38
N MET A 92 10.62 -8.45 2.34
CA MET A 92 9.87 -8.82 3.54
C MET A 92 8.54 -9.50 3.18
N LEU A 93 7.78 -8.94 2.24
CA LEU A 93 6.55 -9.54 1.73
C LEU A 93 6.82 -10.86 1.02
N GLY A 94 7.85 -10.93 0.19
CA GLY A 94 8.26 -12.15 -0.51
C GLY A 94 8.59 -13.29 0.46
N ARG A 95 9.34 -13.00 1.53
CA ARG A 95 9.66 -13.97 2.59
C ARG A 95 8.43 -14.41 3.38
N ALA A 96 7.57 -13.47 3.75
CA ALA A 96 6.36 -13.77 4.52
C ALA A 96 5.36 -14.62 3.73
N CYS A 97 5.17 -14.32 2.45
CA CYS A 97 4.17 -14.97 1.60
C CYS A 97 4.70 -16.15 0.77
N GLY A 98 6.01 -16.42 0.78
CA GLY A 98 6.61 -17.41 -0.13
C GLY A 98 6.32 -17.07 -1.60
N ALA A 99 6.40 -15.80 -1.97
CA ALA A 99 5.96 -15.27 -3.25
C ALA A 99 7.07 -14.50 -3.97
N ARG A 100 6.98 -14.43 -5.30
CA ARG A 100 7.74 -13.48 -6.11
C ARG A 100 7.06 -12.12 -5.98
N VAL A 101 7.83 -11.06 -5.86
CA VAL A 101 7.29 -9.70 -5.80
C VAL A 101 7.71 -8.92 -7.04
N CYS A 102 6.72 -8.40 -7.75
CA CYS A 102 6.88 -7.42 -8.80
C CYS A 102 6.61 -6.04 -8.20
N LEU A 103 7.67 -5.33 -7.83
CA LEU A 103 7.60 -3.96 -7.34
C LEU A 103 7.50 -3.02 -8.54
N VAL A 104 6.42 -2.24 -8.62
CA VAL A 104 6.22 -1.28 -9.70
C VAL A 104 6.84 0.06 -9.30
N ASP A 105 7.77 0.57 -10.13
CA ASP A 105 8.41 1.88 -9.96
C ASP A 105 7.58 2.96 -10.68
N TYR A 106 6.38 3.20 -10.16
CA TYR A 106 5.42 4.14 -10.76
C TYR A 106 5.86 5.60 -10.61
N ARG A 107 5.42 6.46 -11.52
CA ARG A 107 5.72 7.90 -11.52
C ARG A 107 5.17 8.61 -10.31
N LEU A 108 6.02 9.43 -9.68
CA LEU A 108 5.70 10.11 -8.44
C LEU A 108 5.16 11.54 -8.65
N ALA A 109 4.32 11.98 -7.72
CA ALA A 109 3.87 13.35 -7.57
C ALA A 109 4.94 14.21 -6.87
N PRO A 110 4.91 15.54 -7.00
CA PRO A 110 4.01 16.32 -7.85
C PRO A 110 4.47 16.43 -9.30
N GLU A 111 5.61 15.82 -9.68
CA GLU A 111 6.12 15.86 -11.05
C GLU A 111 5.16 15.19 -12.03
N ASN A 112 4.45 14.17 -11.56
CA ASN A 112 3.45 13.42 -12.34
C ASN A 112 2.18 13.27 -11.50
N HIS A 113 1.18 14.09 -11.80
CA HIS A 113 -0.11 14.04 -11.11
C HIS A 113 -0.94 12.81 -11.54
N TYR A 114 -1.97 12.52 -10.75
CA TYR A 114 -3.03 11.60 -11.14
C TYR A 114 -3.49 11.92 -12.59
N PRO A 115 -3.65 10.90 -13.46
CA PRO A 115 -3.65 9.47 -13.14
C PRO A 115 -2.30 8.74 -13.32
N ALA A 116 -1.16 9.42 -13.47
CA ALA A 116 0.11 8.85 -13.92
C ALA A 116 0.52 7.57 -13.13
N ALA A 117 0.51 7.60 -11.80
CA ALA A 117 0.87 6.44 -11.00
C ALA A 117 -0.11 5.26 -11.19
N LEU A 118 -1.41 5.56 -11.31
CA LEU A 118 -2.42 4.53 -11.55
C LEU A 118 -2.29 3.93 -12.95
N ASP A 119 -2.02 4.76 -13.97
CA ASP A 119 -1.80 4.29 -15.33
C ASP A 119 -0.60 3.35 -15.39
N ASP A 120 0.52 3.72 -14.74
CA ASP A 120 1.72 2.87 -14.65
C ASP A 120 1.42 1.52 -13.98
N LEU A 121 0.64 1.50 -12.90
CA LEU A 121 0.26 0.26 -12.21
C LEU A 121 -0.62 -0.65 -13.09
N VAL A 122 -1.56 -0.07 -13.83
CA VAL A 122 -2.43 -0.82 -14.75
C VAL A 122 -1.63 -1.32 -15.96
N ASP A 123 -0.73 -0.51 -16.51
CA ASP A 123 0.13 -0.91 -17.62
C ASP A 123 1.12 -2.01 -17.20
N ALA A 124 1.71 -1.90 -16.00
CA ALA A 124 2.53 -2.98 -15.43
C ALA A 124 1.73 -4.28 -15.24
N TYR A 125 0.47 -4.18 -14.78
CA TYR A 125 -0.42 -5.34 -14.66
C TYR A 125 -0.72 -5.97 -16.04
N ARG A 126 -0.97 -5.16 -17.07
CA ARG A 126 -1.15 -5.65 -18.44
C ARG A 126 0.09 -6.40 -18.94
N GLY A 127 1.28 -5.82 -18.74
CA GLY A 127 2.53 -6.47 -19.09
C GLY A 127 2.75 -7.76 -18.29
N LEU A 128 2.32 -7.80 -17.03
CA LEU A 128 2.43 -8.97 -16.17
C LEU A 128 1.57 -10.16 -16.66
N VAL A 129 0.34 -9.91 -17.12
CA VAL A 129 -0.59 -10.96 -17.56
C VAL A 129 -0.46 -11.31 -19.05
N ASN A 130 0.17 -10.46 -19.85
CA ASN A 130 0.38 -10.65 -21.28
C ASN A 130 1.74 -11.30 -21.60
N GLU A 131 2.20 -11.12 -22.85
CA GLU A 131 3.40 -11.77 -23.39
C GLU A 131 4.70 -11.36 -22.66
N ASP A 132 4.76 -10.20 -22.00
CA ASP A 132 5.98 -9.73 -21.31
C ASP A 132 6.41 -10.68 -20.18
N ALA A 133 5.46 -11.17 -19.36
CA ALA A 133 5.73 -12.09 -18.28
C ALA A 133 4.84 -13.36 -18.28
N GLY A 134 3.63 -13.28 -18.86
CA GLY A 134 2.71 -14.42 -19.00
C GLY A 134 2.20 -15.00 -17.69
N GLU A 135 2.06 -14.17 -16.66
CA GLU A 135 1.53 -14.60 -15.36
C GLU A 135 0.03 -14.91 -15.43
N ALA A 136 -0.36 -16.03 -14.86
CA ALA A 136 -1.78 -16.36 -14.75
C ALA A 136 -2.48 -15.39 -13.77
N PRO A 137 -3.55 -14.69 -14.16
CA PRO A 137 -4.22 -13.71 -13.30
C PRO A 137 -4.64 -14.27 -11.94
N GLY A 138 -5.15 -15.52 -11.91
CA GLY A 138 -5.54 -16.22 -10.70
C GLY A 138 -4.37 -16.56 -9.75
N ARG A 139 -3.14 -16.22 -10.10
CA ARG A 139 -1.93 -16.37 -9.28
C ARG A 139 -1.33 -15.05 -8.85
N ILE A 140 -1.98 -13.93 -9.18
CA ILE A 140 -1.54 -12.58 -8.86
C ILE A 140 -2.36 -12.05 -7.69
N ALA A 141 -1.67 -11.56 -6.65
CA ALA A 141 -2.24 -10.68 -5.63
C ALA A 141 -1.78 -9.24 -5.89
N ILE A 142 -2.70 -8.28 -5.91
CA ILE A 142 -2.34 -6.85 -5.91
C ILE A 142 -2.28 -6.41 -4.46
N ILE A 143 -1.11 -5.95 -4.03
CA ILE A 143 -0.85 -5.57 -2.64
C ILE A 143 -0.24 -4.17 -2.56
N GLY A 144 -0.63 -3.40 -1.56
CA GLY A 144 -0.02 -2.10 -1.29
C GLY A 144 -0.19 -1.66 0.15
N ASP A 145 0.68 -0.78 0.58
CA ASP A 145 0.67 -0.20 1.92
C ASP A 145 0.55 1.33 1.87
N SER A 146 -0.06 1.94 2.89
CA SER A 146 -0.19 3.39 2.94
C SER A 146 -0.93 3.94 1.71
N CYS A 147 -0.39 4.95 1.02
CA CYS A 147 -0.94 5.41 -0.26
C CYS A 147 -0.96 4.29 -1.33
N GLY A 148 -0.01 3.36 -1.28
CA GLY A 148 -0.01 2.17 -2.14
C GLY A 148 -1.21 1.25 -1.88
N GLY A 149 -1.76 1.22 -0.67
CA GLY A 149 -3.01 0.52 -0.36
C GLY A 149 -4.21 1.10 -1.11
N ALA A 150 -4.29 2.43 -1.22
CA ALA A 150 -5.30 3.08 -2.05
C ALA A 150 -5.06 2.81 -3.54
N LEU A 151 -3.80 2.88 -3.99
CA LEU A 151 -3.43 2.55 -5.38
C LEU A 151 -3.75 1.10 -5.72
N ALA A 152 -3.56 0.15 -4.79
CA ALA A 152 -3.92 -1.25 -5.01
C ALA A 152 -5.43 -1.41 -5.27
N VAL A 153 -6.28 -0.77 -4.45
CA VAL A 153 -7.73 -0.78 -4.67
C VAL A 153 -8.11 -0.05 -5.97
N ALA A 154 -7.50 1.11 -6.25
CA ALA A 154 -7.74 1.85 -7.49
C ALA A 154 -7.32 1.04 -8.74
N THR A 155 -6.21 0.29 -8.66
CA THR A 155 -5.77 -0.62 -9.73
C THR A 155 -6.80 -1.73 -9.97
N LEU A 156 -7.35 -2.33 -8.90
CA LEU A 156 -8.42 -3.32 -9.03
C LEU A 156 -9.68 -2.74 -9.68
N LEU A 157 -10.05 -1.51 -9.32
CA LEU A 157 -11.18 -0.80 -9.95
C LEU A 157 -10.95 -0.60 -11.45
N ARG A 158 -9.76 -0.15 -11.84
CA ARG A 158 -9.40 0.06 -13.25
C ARG A 158 -9.34 -1.25 -14.03
N ILE A 159 -8.80 -2.32 -13.45
CA ILE A 159 -8.79 -3.67 -14.03
C ILE A 159 -10.22 -4.12 -14.34
N ARG A 160 -11.14 -3.96 -13.40
CA ARG A 160 -12.56 -4.27 -13.57
C ARG A 160 -13.19 -3.41 -14.67
N ASP A 161 -13.02 -2.08 -14.60
CA ASP A 161 -13.69 -1.12 -15.49
C ASP A 161 -13.17 -1.22 -16.94
N GLU A 162 -11.99 -1.79 -17.14
CA GLU A 162 -11.39 -2.04 -18.45
C GLU A 162 -11.51 -3.51 -18.90
N ASP A 163 -12.33 -4.32 -18.20
CA ASP A 163 -12.55 -5.74 -18.50
C ASP A 163 -11.25 -6.57 -18.62
N LEU A 164 -10.19 -6.18 -17.88
CA LEU A 164 -8.96 -6.97 -17.83
C LEU A 164 -9.15 -8.23 -16.98
N PRO A 165 -8.37 -9.30 -17.24
CA PRO A 165 -8.44 -10.51 -16.42
C PRO A 165 -8.22 -10.18 -14.94
N ALA A 166 -9.16 -10.59 -14.06
CA ALA A 166 -9.11 -10.25 -12.65
C ALA A 166 -7.98 -10.98 -11.91
N PRO A 167 -7.22 -10.32 -11.03
CA PRO A 167 -6.28 -10.99 -10.13
C PRO A 167 -7.03 -11.82 -9.07
N ALA A 168 -6.30 -12.69 -8.38
CA ALA A 168 -6.89 -13.57 -7.37
C ALA A 168 -7.45 -12.79 -6.17
N VAL A 169 -6.71 -11.79 -5.68
CA VAL A 169 -7.05 -11.03 -4.48
C VAL A 169 -6.46 -9.63 -4.50
N GLY A 170 -7.02 -8.74 -3.67
CA GLY A 170 -6.43 -7.46 -3.28
C GLY A 170 -6.06 -7.43 -1.80
N VAL A 171 -4.95 -6.77 -1.46
CA VAL A 171 -4.49 -6.59 -0.09
C VAL A 171 -4.11 -5.13 0.12
N ALA A 172 -4.69 -4.49 1.12
CA ALA A 172 -4.37 -3.11 1.46
C ALA A 172 -3.99 -2.99 2.94
N LEU A 173 -2.80 -2.49 3.20
CA LEU A 173 -2.16 -2.39 4.50
C LEU A 173 -2.13 -0.91 4.92
N GLY A 174 -2.97 -0.49 5.87
CA GLY A 174 -3.05 0.90 6.31
C GLY A 174 -3.32 1.88 5.16
N GLY A 175 -4.25 1.54 4.27
CA GLY A 175 -4.47 2.29 3.02
C GLY A 175 -5.10 3.67 3.25
N TRP A 176 -4.69 4.64 2.45
CA TRP A 176 -5.21 6.02 2.42
C TRP A 176 -6.45 6.11 1.51
N PHE A 177 -7.60 5.73 2.00
CA PHE A 177 -8.78 5.55 1.15
C PHE A 177 -9.66 6.80 1.00
N ASP A 178 -9.39 7.87 1.76
CA ASP A 178 -10.08 9.15 1.65
C ASP A 178 -9.12 10.34 1.83
N HIS A 179 -8.86 11.06 0.76
CA HIS A 179 -8.01 12.26 0.78
C HIS A 179 -8.80 13.55 1.03
N GLU A 180 -10.13 13.51 0.89
CA GLU A 180 -10.98 14.68 1.16
C GLU A 180 -11.22 14.83 2.67
N THR A 181 -11.56 13.72 3.34
CA THR A 181 -11.82 13.70 4.79
C THR A 181 -11.04 12.55 5.44
N PRO A 182 -9.69 12.63 5.51
CA PRO A 182 -8.87 11.58 6.08
C PRO A 182 -9.31 11.25 7.52
N SER A 183 -9.30 9.97 7.86
CA SER A 183 -9.76 9.44 9.15
C SER A 183 -11.25 9.61 9.45
N GLY A 184 -12.04 10.20 8.53
CA GLY A 184 -13.47 10.43 8.72
C GLY A 184 -13.76 11.42 9.84
N ASP A 185 -15.06 11.46 10.24
CA ASP A 185 -15.55 12.28 11.36
C ASP A 185 -15.22 11.68 12.74
N ARG A 186 -14.12 10.95 12.90
CA ARG A 186 -13.66 10.59 14.22
C ARG A 186 -13.42 11.89 14.98
N GLU A 187 -14.40 12.27 15.82
CA GLU A 187 -14.20 13.33 16.81
C GLU A 187 -12.85 13.11 17.46
N ALA A 188 -12.03 14.14 17.35
CA ALA A 188 -10.65 14.17 17.72
C ALA A 188 -10.39 13.66 19.15
N ASP A 189 -10.28 12.33 19.29
CA ASP A 189 -9.25 11.85 20.16
C ASP A 189 -7.93 12.25 19.47
N PRO A 190 -7.05 13.06 20.08
CA PRO A 190 -5.84 13.52 19.42
C PRO A 190 -5.17 12.30 18.85
N ILE A 191 -5.05 12.26 17.54
CA ILE A 191 -4.59 11.09 16.80
C ILE A 191 -3.31 10.61 17.44
N ARG A 192 -3.38 9.44 18.05
CA ARG A 192 -2.28 8.84 18.82
C ARG A 192 -1.20 8.24 17.92
N ASP A 193 -1.39 8.34 16.60
CA ASP A 193 -0.38 7.87 15.64
C ASP A 193 0.78 8.87 15.57
N PRO A 194 2.00 8.47 15.97
CA PRO A 194 3.17 9.33 15.90
C PRO A 194 3.73 9.49 14.48
N PHE A 195 3.18 8.75 13.50
CA PHE A 195 3.72 8.74 12.15
C PHE A 195 3.39 10.03 11.39
N ALA A 196 2.10 10.38 11.26
CA ALA A 196 1.68 11.56 10.52
C ALA A 196 0.38 12.18 11.08
N HIS A 197 0.11 13.43 10.70
CA HIS A 197 -1.16 14.08 10.93
C HIS A 197 -2.10 13.85 9.72
N PRO A 198 -3.45 13.75 9.90
CA PRO A 198 -4.39 13.65 8.78
C PRO A 198 -4.23 14.75 7.74
N ASP A 199 -3.88 15.97 8.18
CA ASP A 199 -3.59 17.07 7.25
C ASP A 199 -2.39 16.79 6.35
N PHE A 200 -1.42 15.96 6.78
CA PHE A 200 -0.35 15.50 5.92
C PHE A 200 -0.91 14.62 4.79
N THR A 201 -1.80 13.69 5.11
CA THR A 201 -2.45 12.82 4.12
C THR A 201 -3.22 13.64 3.09
N ARG A 202 -4.00 14.63 3.57
CA ARG A 202 -4.74 15.55 2.70
C ARG A 202 -3.81 16.39 1.81
N ALA A 203 -2.73 16.94 2.37
CA ALA A 203 -1.75 17.71 1.61
C ALA A 203 -1.09 16.85 0.51
N ARG A 204 -0.73 15.62 0.81
CA ARG A 204 -0.16 14.68 -0.19
C ARG A 204 -1.19 14.26 -1.24
N GLY A 205 -2.46 14.13 -0.85
CA GLY A 205 -3.56 13.94 -1.80
C GLY A 205 -3.67 15.10 -2.80
N LEU A 206 -3.52 16.36 -2.34
CA LEU A 206 -3.50 17.53 -3.21
C LEU A 206 -2.28 17.55 -4.15
N ASP A 207 -1.10 17.16 -3.66
CA ASP A 207 0.06 16.99 -4.53
C ASP A 207 -0.15 15.90 -5.58
N TYR A 208 -0.85 14.83 -5.21
CA TYR A 208 -1.16 13.72 -6.12
C TYR A 208 -2.12 14.12 -7.23
N VAL A 209 -3.22 14.83 -6.91
CA VAL A 209 -4.21 15.22 -7.93
C VAL A 209 -3.82 16.49 -8.70
N GLY A 210 -2.94 17.31 -8.15
CA GLY A 210 -2.55 18.60 -8.72
C GLY A 210 -3.61 19.69 -8.58
N MET A 211 -3.30 20.89 -9.11
CA MET A 211 -4.20 22.03 -9.02
C MET A 211 -5.52 21.80 -9.73
N GLY A 212 -6.64 21.95 -9.00
CA GLY A 212 -7.99 21.74 -9.53
C GLY A 212 -8.40 20.27 -9.61
N GLY A 213 -7.57 19.35 -9.15
CA GLY A 213 -7.92 17.94 -9.07
C GLY A 213 -8.97 17.65 -8.00
N ASP A 214 -9.75 16.59 -8.20
CA ASP A 214 -10.83 16.17 -7.32
C ASP A 214 -10.36 15.08 -6.35
N LEU A 215 -10.25 15.42 -5.06
CA LEU A 215 -9.91 14.47 -4.00
C LEU A 215 -11.00 13.40 -3.79
N ARG A 216 -12.24 13.63 -4.24
CA ARG A 216 -13.34 12.66 -4.16
C ARG A 216 -13.42 11.74 -5.38
N ASN A 217 -12.52 11.90 -6.35
CA ASN A 217 -12.44 10.98 -7.48
C ASN A 217 -12.32 9.53 -6.96
N PRO A 218 -13.17 8.58 -7.41
CA PRO A 218 -13.17 7.20 -6.92
C PRO A 218 -11.84 6.44 -7.06
N PHE A 219 -11.00 6.83 -8.01
CA PHE A 219 -9.67 6.26 -8.20
C PHE A 219 -8.58 6.95 -7.35
N VAL A 220 -8.90 8.09 -6.75
CA VAL A 220 -8.04 8.80 -5.78
C VAL A 220 -8.42 8.42 -4.36
N SER A 221 -9.72 8.42 -4.08
CA SER A 221 -10.29 8.07 -2.78
C SER A 221 -11.32 6.95 -2.92
N PRO A 222 -10.90 5.68 -2.83
CA PRO A 222 -11.73 4.51 -3.09
C PRO A 222 -12.99 4.38 -2.21
N VAL A 223 -13.08 5.08 -1.09
CA VAL A 223 -14.32 5.12 -0.28
C VAL A 223 -15.52 5.68 -1.04
N TYR A 224 -15.28 6.43 -2.11
CA TYR A 224 -16.34 6.99 -2.99
C TYR A 224 -16.66 6.10 -4.19
N ALA A 225 -15.91 5.02 -4.39
CA ALA A 225 -16.13 4.09 -5.49
C ALA A 225 -17.29 3.12 -5.24
N SER A 226 -17.84 2.54 -6.29
CA SER A 226 -18.49 1.23 -6.20
C SER A 226 -17.42 0.15 -6.26
N LEU A 227 -17.41 -0.72 -5.25
CA LEU A 227 -16.46 -1.84 -5.16
C LEU A 227 -17.05 -3.15 -5.70
N LYS A 228 -18.28 -3.09 -6.23
CA LYS A 228 -18.96 -4.25 -6.79
C LYS A 228 -18.06 -4.98 -7.80
N ASP A 229 -18.11 -6.30 -7.78
CA ASP A 229 -17.39 -7.20 -8.67
C ASP A 229 -15.85 -7.16 -8.52
N LEU A 230 -15.31 -6.56 -7.44
CA LEU A 230 -13.89 -6.69 -7.10
C LEU A 230 -13.58 -8.10 -6.57
N PRO A 231 -12.34 -8.59 -6.76
CA PRO A 231 -11.89 -9.83 -6.14
C PRO A 231 -11.89 -9.72 -4.61
N PRO A 232 -11.74 -10.85 -3.89
CA PRO A 232 -11.63 -10.83 -2.43
C PRO A 232 -10.59 -9.83 -1.94
N LEU A 233 -10.93 -9.07 -0.87
CA LEU A 233 -10.09 -8.02 -0.29
C LEU A 233 -9.65 -8.36 1.13
N LEU A 234 -8.37 -8.16 1.44
CA LEU A 234 -7.89 -8.02 2.81
C LEU A 234 -7.60 -6.54 3.09
N LEU A 235 -8.29 -5.98 4.08
CA LEU A 235 -8.01 -4.65 4.63
C LEU A 235 -7.42 -4.85 6.02
N GLN A 236 -6.15 -4.50 6.21
CA GLN A 236 -5.44 -4.66 7.47
C GLN A 236 -4.96 -3.31 7.99
N VAL A 237 -5.23 -3.00 9.25
CA VAL A 237 -4.96 -1.68 9.86
C VAL A 237 -4.70 -1.81 11.36
N GLY A 238 -3.92 -0.89 11.91
CA GLY A 238 -3.81 -0.71 13.37
C GLY A 238 -4.99 0.10 13.92
N ASP A 239 -5.40 -0.14 15.17
CA ASP A 239 -6.48 0.64 15.80
C ASP A 239 -6.05 2.06 16.20
N VAL A 240 -4.73 2.31 16.23
CA VAL A 240 -4.12 3.62 16.47
C VAL A 240 -3.74 4.32 15.16
N ASP A 241 -3.71 3.58 14.05
CA ASP A 241 -3.36 4.08 12.71
C ASP A 241 -4.26 5.26 12.31
N LEU A 242 -3.63 6.31 11.79
CA LEU A 242 -4.34 7.50 11.28
C LEU A 242 -5.35 7.18 10.17
N THR A 243 -5.21 6.02 9.50
CA THR A 243 -6.10 5.60 8.41
C THR A 243 -7.20 4.63 8.85
N PHE A 244 -7.33 4.37 10.15
CA PHE A 244 -8.29 3.41 10.66
C PHE A 244 -9.75 3.72 10.23
N GLY A 245 -10.17 4.99 10.35
CA GLY A 245 -11.52 5.40 9.93
C GLY A 245 -11.75 5.25 8.42
N ASP A 246 -10.72 5.46 7.61
CA ASP A 246 -10.79 5.23 6.17
C ASP A 246 -11.02 3.74 5.85
N ALA A 247 -10.28 2.86 6.55
CA ALA A 247 -10.40 1.42 6.39
C ALA A 247 -11.79 0.91 6.83
N GLU A 248 -12.36 1.44 7.92
CA GLU A 248 -13.74 1.12 8.34
C GLU A 248 -14.77 1.53 7.28
N ARG A 249 -14.64 2.72 6.71
CA ARG A 249 -15.56 3.21 5.65
C ARG A 249 -15.44 2.38 4.38
N LEU A 250 -14.21 2.06 3.95
CA LEU A 250 -14.00 1.20 2.79
C LEU A 250 -14.56 -0.20 3.00
N ARG A 251 -14.35 -0.80 4.20
CA ARG A 251 -14.96 -2.08 4.58
C ARG A 251 -16.49 -2.02 4.50
N ALA A 252 -17.09 -0.98 5.08
CA ALA A 252 -18.55 -0.82 5.04
C ALA A 252 -19.05 -0.74 3.59
N ARG A 253 -18.34 -0.03 2.72
CA ARG A 253 -18.65 0.05 1.30
C ARG A 253 -18.49 -1.30 0.61
N ALA A 254 -17.40 -2.01 0.83
CA ALA A 254 -17.16 -3.34 0.26
C ALA A 254 -18.26 -4.34 0.65
N ASN A 255 -18.66 -4.34 1.91
CA ASN A 255 -19.76 -5.18 2.40
C ASN A 255 -21.10 -4.83 1.72
N ALA A 256 -21.40 -3.53 1.56
CA ALA A 256 -22.62 -3.08 0.88
C ALA A 256 -22.64 -3.48 -0.60
N ASP A 257 -21.48 -3.53 -1.24
CA ASP A 257 -21.33 -3.93 -2.64
C ASP A 257 -21.16 -5.46 -2.82
N GLY A 258 -21.18 -6.24 -1.72
CA GLY A 258 -21.13 -7.72 -1.74
C GLY A 258 -19.75 -8.31 -2.00
N VAL A 259 -18.68 -7.55 -1.77
CA VAL A 259 -17.30 -8.02 -1.92
C VAL A 259 -16.90 -8.90 -0.73
N ASP A 260 -16.29 -10.06 -0.99
CA ASP A 260 -15.67 -10.91 0.04
C ASP A 260 -14.51 -10.13 0.71
N THR A 261 -14.76 -9.58 1.89
CA THR A 261 -13.81 -8.69 2.56
C THR A 261 -13.41 -9.22 3.93
N THR A 262 -12.13 -9.48 4.11
CA THR A 262 -11.52 -9.72 5.41
C THR A 262 -11.02 -8.38 5.96
N PHE A 263 -11.47 -8.01 7.17
CA PHE A 263 -11.04 -6.81 7.86
C PHE A 263 -10.28 -7.19 9.12
N SER A 264 -8.98 -6.90 9.15
CA SER A 264 -8.07 -7.25 10.24
C SER A 264 -7.60 -6.00 10.96
N VAL A 265 -7.89 -5.91 12.26
CA VAL A 265 -7.50 -4.79 13.11
C VAL A 265 -6.50 -5.27 14.14
N HIS A 266 -5.33 -4.61 14.18
CA HIS A 266 -4.26 -4.93 15.11
C HIS A 266 -4.23 -3.92 16.28
N PRO A 267 -4.47 -4.38 17.52
CA PRO A 267 -4.53 -3.48 18.68
C PRO A 267 -3.20 -2.77 18.93
N GLU A 268 -3.28 -1.49 19.26
CA GLU A 268 -2.14 -0.62 19.61
C GLU A 268 -1.10 -0.45 18.48
N MET A 269 -1.43 -0.84 17.22
CA MET A 269 -0.54 -0.70 16.08
C MET A 269 -0.76 0.63 15.36
N ILE A 270 0.36 1.25 14.99
CA ILE A 270 0.47 2.52 14.28
C ILE A 270 0.48 2.33 12.77
N HIS A 271 0.48 3.41 12.01
CA HIS A 271 0.62 3.39 10.54
C HIS A 271 1.90 2.67 10.10
N GLY A 272 1.78 1.78 9.10
CA GLY A 272 2.91 1.06 8.53
C GLY A 272 3.56 0.03 9.46
N PHE A 273 2.88 -0.40 10.53
CA PHE A 273 3.43 -1.31 11.54
C PHE A 273 3.93 -2.64 10.98
N GLN A 274 3.43 -3.09 9.84
CA GLN A 274 3.89 -4.31 9.18
C GLN A 274 5.40 -4.26 8.87
N GLY A 275 5.92 -3.07 8.51
CA GLY A 275 7.35 -2.84 8.31
C GLY A 275 8.21 -3.07 9.56
N LEU A 276 7.60 -3.01 10.75
CA LEU A 276 8.29 -3.26 12.03
C LEU A 276 8.62 -4.75 12.26
N ALA A 277 8.19 -5.66 11.38
CA ALA A 277 8.58 -7.06 11.43
C ALA A 277 10.10 -7.22 11.37
N SER A 278 10.79 -6.38 10.60
CA SER A 278 12.25 -6.33 10.54
C SER A 278 12.92 -6.00 11.89
N ALA A 279 12.20 -5.29 12.76
CA ALA A 279 12.64 -4.98 14.14
C ALA A 279 12.19 -6.06 15.15
N GLY A 280 11.63 -7.18 14.70
CA GLY A 280 11.23 -8.30 15.53
C GLY A 280 9.95 -8.05 16.34
N ILE A 281 9.07 -7.16 15.89
CA ILE A 281 7.77 -6.88 16.54
C ILE A 281 6.81 -8.05 16.26
N PRO A 282 6.34 -8.77 17.32
CA PRO A 282 5.52 -9.97 17.15
C PRO A 282 4.20 -9.68 16.42
N GLU A 283 3.56 -8.55 16.69
CA GLU A 283 2.30 -8.13 16.07
C GLU A 283 2.47 -7.91 14.56
N ALA A 284 3.60 -7.35 14.13
CA ALA A 284 3.91 -7.18 12.73
C ALA A 284 4.15 -8.53 12.02
N HIS A 285 4.83 -9.46 12.68
CA HIS A 285 4.96 -10.83 12.17
C HIS A 285 3.63 -11.55 12.06
N ALA A 286 2.75 -11.41 13.07
CA ALA A 286 1.40 -11.99 13.03
C ALA A 286 0.57 -11.39 11.87
N ALA A 287 0.65 -10.09 11.65
CA ALA A 287 -0.02 -9.41 10.55
C ALA A 287 0.45 -9.92 9.18
N LEU A 288 1.77 -10.09 8.99
CA LEU A 288 2.32 -10.65 7.75
C LEU A 288 1.91 -12.14 7.55
N ALA A 289 1.81 -12.92 8.63
CA ALA A 289 1.32 -14.29 8.57
C ALA A 289 -0.16 -14.35 8.13
N GLU A 290 -0.99 -13.40 8.57
CA GLU A 290 -2.38 -13.28 8.09
C GLU A 290 -2.44 -12.94 6.60
N VAL A 291 -1.61 -12.02 6.12
CA VAL A 291 -1.49 -11.70 4.68
C VAL A 291 -1.13 -12.95 3.90
N ALA A 292 -0.12 -13.71 4.34
CA ALA A 292 0.31 -14.95 3.70
C ALA A 292 -0.82 -16.00 3.67
N ALA A 293 -1.53 -16.20 4.78
CA ALA A 293 -2.66 -17.12 4.88
C ALA A 293 -3.83 -16.70 3.96
N PHE A 294 -4.14 -15.40 3.92
CA PHE A 294 -5.20 -14.87 3.04
C PHE A 294 -4.88 -15.13 1.57
N ILE A 295 -3.66 -14.83 1.13
CA ILE A 295 -3.20 -15.03 -0.25
C ILE A 295 -3.18 -16.54 -0.58
N SER A 296 -2.53 -17.36 0.25
CA SER A 296 -2.37 -18.79 -0.03
C SER A 296 -3.69 -19.56 -0.07
N SER A 297 -4.70 -19.13 0.65
CA SER A 297 -6.03 -19.75 0.63
C SER A 297 -6.83 -19.48 -0.65
N ARG A 298 -6.42 -18.51 -1.47
CA ARG A 298 -7.15 -18.03 -2.66
C ARG A 298 -6.36 -18.16 -3.97
N ILE A 299 -5.04 -18.24 -3.91
CA ILE A 299 -4.20 -18.54 -5.08
C ILE A 299 -4.03 -20.05 -5.21
N ARG A 300 -4.31 -20.58 -6.41
CA ARG A 300 -4.22 -22.01 -6.72
C ARG A 300 -3.10 -22.32 -7.71
#